data_5284c63c7749a0e96864687736ff4ff7
#
_entry.id   5284c63c7749a0e96864687736ff4ff7
#
_cell.length_a   1.000
_cell.length_b   1.000
_cell.length_c   1.000
_cell.angle_alpha   90.00
_cell.angle_beta   90.00
_cell.angle_gamma   90.00
#
_symmetry.space_group_name_H-M   'P 1'
#
loop_
_entity.id
_entity.type
_entity.pdbx_description
1 polymer ?
#
loop_
_entity_poly.entity_id
_entity_poly.type
_entity_poly.pdbx_seq_one_letter_code
_entity_poly.pdbx_strand_id
1 'polypeptide(L)'
;MPTPVIYYIRHGETAWNAQGRLQGVQDIPLNDLGRKQAADAGDILADLFARHGRDKSSLAFVASPLIRARATMELVRGELKLPPTDYALDDRLREIAYGQWEGSTLPETQLRDPELFARRQAEKWTVSPPGGESYVQVQARVQDWYASVRTDTVAVAHGGTCRALMVALGIETPLSAADLTIEQGAVYVFRDGGLQKYS
;
A
#
# COMPACT_ATOMS: atom_id res chain seq x y z
N MET A 1 5.04 7.52 25.10
CA MET A 1 4.69 6.12 24.76
C MET A 1 5.55 5.71 23.58
N PRO A 2 5.98 4.44 23.46
CA PRO A 2 6.73 4.00 22.29
C PRO A 2 5.89 4.19 21.02
N THR A 3 6.54 4.47 19.90
CA THR A 3 5.90 4.61 18.60
C THR A 3 5.34 3.25 18.17
N PRO A 4 4.07 3.16 17.73
CA PRO A 4 3.50 1.91 17.25
C PRO A 4 4.27 1.34 16.07
N VAL A 5 4.43 0.02 16.01
CA VAL A 5 5.01 -0.69 14.87
C VAL A 5 3.93 -0.86 13.80
N ILE A 6 4.26 -0.52 12.55
CA ILE A 6 3.38 -0.76 11.41
C ILE A 6 3.94 -1.92 10.58
N TYR A 7 3.16 -2.98 10.44
CA TYR A 7 3.38 -4.09 9.51
C TYR A 7 2.57 -3.80 8.25
N TYR A 8 3.22 -3.23 7.25
CA TYR A 8 2.56 -2.79 6.03
C TYR A 8 2.69 -3.84 4.93
N ILE A 9 1.57 -4.14 4.26
CA ILE A 9 1.51 -5.08 3.14
C ILE A 9 0.87 -4.36 1.96
N ARG A 10 1.55 -4.38 0.79
CA ARG A 10 0.91 -4.03 -0.47
C ARG A 10 0.00 -5.18 -0.90
N HIS A 11 -1.23 -4.86 -1.35
CA HIS A 11 -2.15 -5.86 -1.89
C HIS A 11 -1.48 -6.77 -2.93
N GLY A 12 -1.94 -8.03 -3.06
CA GLY A 12 -1.47 -8.98 -4.06
C GLY A 12 -1.75 -8.53 -5.50
N GLU A 13 -1.17 -9.20 -6.47
CA GLU A 13 -1.28 -8.87 -7.88
C GLU A 13 -2.73 -8.93 -8.39
N THR A 14 -3.06 -8.01 -9.30
CA THR A 14 -4.32 -7.99 -10.05
C THR A 14 -4.02 -8.17 -11.56
N ALA A 15 -5.03 -8.47 -12.37
CA ALA A 15 -4.86 -8.51 -13.83
C ALA A 15 -4.31 -7.19 -14.40
N TRP A 16 -4.68 -6.04 -13.81
CA TRP A 16 -4.16 -4.74 -14.24
C TRP A 16 -2.69 -4.50 -13.84
N ASN A 17 -2.25 -5.03 -12.70
CA ASN A 17 -0.81 -5.03 -12.38
C ASN A 17 0.00 -5.82 -13.41
N ALA A 18 -0.45 -7.04 -13.74
CA ALA A 18 0.20 -7.88 -14.75
C ALA A 18 0.26 -7.23 -16.14
N GLN A 19 -0.72 -6.37 -16.47
CA GLN A 19 -0.79 -5.61 -17.73
C GLN A 19 -0.07 -4.25 -17.66
N GLY A 20 0.48 -3.85 -16.52
CA GLY A 20 1.11 -2.52 -16.34
C GLY A 20 0.11 -1.35 -16.39
N ARG A 21 -1.18 -1.60 -16.09
CA ARG A 21 -2.24 -0.57 -16.09
C ARG A 21 -2.33 0.15 -14.75
N LEU A 22 -2.51 1.45 -14.79
CA LEU A 22 -2.76 2.30 -13.63
C LEU A 22 -4.15 1.99 -13.07
N GLN A 23 -4.20 1.51 -11.84
CA GLN A 23 -5.48 1.11 -11.23
C GLN A 23 -6.17 2.26 -10.51
N GLY A 24 -5.39 3.07 -9.77
CA GLY A 24 -5.96 4.12 -8.94
C GLY A 24 -7.04 3.58 -8.00
N VAL A 25 -8.21 4.21 -8.03
CA VAL A 25 -9.35 3.86 -7.19
C VAL A 25 -10.28 2.81 -7.81
N GLN A 26 -9.98 2.29 -8.99
CA GLN A 26 -10.76 1.24 -9.63
C GLN A 26 -10.69 -0.06 -8.83
N ASP A 27 -11.82 -0.76 -8.73
CA ASP A 27 -11.97 -1.97 -7.94
C ASP A 27 -11.68 -3.23 -8.78
N ILE A 28 -10.40 -3.52 -8.96
CA ILE A 28 -9.90 -4.68 -9.68
C ILE A 28 -9.55 -5.79 -8.67
N PRO A 29 -10.10 -7.02 -8.81
CA PRO A 29 -9.83 -8.11 -7.89
C PRO A 29 -8.41 -8.69 -8.04
N LEU A 30 -7.97 -9.43 -7.02
CA LEU A 30 -6.74 -10.22 -7.09
C LEU A 30 -6.84 -11.29 -8.18
N ASN A 31 -5.73 -11.52 -8.91
CA ASN A 31 -5.55 -12.72 -9.72
C ASN A 31 -5.02 -13.89 -8.85
N ASP A 32 -4.77 -15.05 -9.45
CA ASP A 32 -4.32 -16.24 -8.70
C ASP A 32 -2.94 -16.04 -8.06
N LEU A 33 -2.02 -15.36 -8.75
CA LEU A 33 -0.72 -15.00 -8.18
C LEU A 33 -0.89 -14.05 -7.00
N GLY A 34 -1.77 -13.06 -7.11
CA GLY A 34 -2.04 -12.12 -6.02
C GLY A 34 -2.63 -12.78 -4.77
N ARG A 35 -3.46 -13.82 -4.93
CA ARG A 35 -3.95 -14.60 -3.78
C ARG A 35 -2.82 -15.35 -3.10
N LYS A 36 -1.92 -15.96 -3.89
CA LYS A 36 -0.74 -16.64 -3.33
C LYS A 36 0.16 -15.65 -2.60
N GLN A 37 0.47 -14.50 -3.20
CA GLN A 37 1.26 -13.45 -2.57
C GLN A 37 0.65 -12.95 -1.25
N ALA A 38 -0.69 -12.88 -1.16
CA ALA A 38 -1.37 -12.51 0.06
C ALA A 38 -1.21 -13.58 1.17
N ALA A 39 -1.28 -14.87 0.81
CA ALA A 39 -1.02 -15.96 1.73
C ALA A 39 0.45 -15.96 2.20
N ASP A 40 1.41 -15.84 1.27
CA ASP A 40 2.85 -15.75 1.57
C ASP A 40 3.15 -14.60 2.57
N ALA A 41 2.51 -13.42 2.40
CA ALA A 41 2.64 -12.32 3.36
C ALA A 41 2.06 -12.66 4.75
N GLY A 42 0.99 -13.44 4.80
CA GLY A 42 0.42 -13.97 6.05
C GLY A 42 1.38 -14.90 6.77
N ASP A 43 2.03 -15.80 6.04
CA ASP A 43 3.04 -16.72 6.60
C ASP A 43 4.26 -15.96 7.13
N ILE A 44 4.74 -14.95 6.39
CA ILE A 44 5.83 -14.07 6.85
C ILE A 44 5.45 -13.39 8.18
N LEU A 45 4.22 -12.86 8.30
CA LEU A 45 3.76 -12.26 9.55
C LEU A 45 3.68 -13.29 10.69
N ALA A 46 3.16 -14.49 10.41
CA ALA A 46 3.08 -15.57 11.41
C ALA A 46 4.47 -15.89 11.97
N ASP A 47 5.46 -16.03 11.11
CA ASP A 47 6.85 -16.25 11.48
C ASP A 47 7.44 -15.09 12.30
N LEU A 48 7.21 -13.84 11.87
CA LEU A 48 7.69 -12.66 12.58
C LEU A 48 7.08 -12.58 13.97
N PHE A 49 5.78 -12.83 14.11
CA PHE A 49 5.11 -12.81 15.43
C PHE A 49 5.60 -13.92 16.35
N ALA A 50 5.80 -15.12 15.80
CA ALA A 50 6.36 -16.25 16.56
C ALA A 50 7.79 -15.95 17.07
N ARG A 51 8.68 -15.46 16.22
CA ARG A 51 10.07 -15.11 16.57
C ARG A 51 10.18 -14.01 17.63
N HIS A 52 9.24 -13.07 17.62
CA HIS A 52 9.26 -11.94 18.55
C HIS A 52 8.30 -12.09 19.73
N GLY A 53 7.67 -13.26 19.90
CA GLY A 53 6.71 -13.51 20.97
C GLY A 53 5.52 -12.54 20.96
N ARG A 54 5.11 -12.08 19.76
CA ARG A 54 4.01 -11.12 19.61
C ARG A 54 2.66 -11.81 19.70
N ASP A 55 1.82 -11.34 20.61
CA ASP A 55 0.42 -11.75 20.64
C ASP A 55 -0.35 -11.04 19.53
N LYS A 56 -0.76 -11.79 18.51
CA LYS A 56 -1.53 -11.28 17.36
C LYS A 56 -2.91 -10.72 17.75
N SER A 57 -3.47 -11.11 18.91
CA SER A 57 -4.74 -10.60 19.43
C SER A 57 -4.64 -9.15 19.95
N SER A 58 -3.41 -8.70 20.26
CA SER A 58 -3.14 -7.33 20.72
C SER A 58 -2.93 -6.32 19.58
N LEU A 59 -2.89 -6.79 18.32
CA LEU A 59 -2.65 -5.96 17.15
C LEU A 59 -3.96 -5.40 16.58
N ALA A 60 -3.90 -4.16 16.09
CA ALA A 60 -4.95 -3.65 15.22
C ALA A 60 -4.73 -4.14 13.77
N PHE A 61 -5.83 -4.36 13.06
CA PHE A 61 -5.82 -4.71 11.63
C PHE A 61 -6.66 -3.70 10.88
N VAL A 62 -6.09 -3.12 9.81
CA VAL A 62 -6.76 -2.10 9.00
C VAL A 62 -6.44 -2.30 7.52
N ALA A 63 -7.40 -2.10 6.65
CA ALA A 63 -7.19 -2.17 5.21
C ALA A 63 -7.78 -0.97 4.47
N SER A 64 -7.22 -0.69 3.30
CA SER A 64 -7.89 0.11 2.29
C SER A 64 -9.24 -0.52 1.92
N PRO A 65 -10.30 0.27 1.67
CA PRO A 65 -11.60 -0.28 1.28
C PRO A 65 -11.64 -0.93 -0.11
N LEU A 66 -10.60 -0.75 -0.94
CA LEU A 66 -10.56 -1.34 -2.27
C LEU A 66 -10.48 -2.87 -2.21
N ILE A 67 -11.25 -3.55 -3.09
CA ILE A 67 -11.47 -5.00 -3.04
C ILE A 67 -10.17 -5.81 -2.99
N ARG A 68 -9.13 -5.42 -3.73
CA ARG A 68 -7.82 -6.09 -3.74
C ARG A 68 -7.10 -6.04 -2.39
N ALA A 69 -7.22 -4.92 -1.67
CA ALA A 69 -6.63 -4.77 -0.33
C ALA A 69 -7.43 -5.54 0.72
N ARG A 70 -8.76 -5.52 0.63
CA ARG A 70 -9.65 -6.29 1.49
C ARG A 70 -9.39 -7.78 1.34
N ALA A 71 -9.40 -8.30 0.11
CA ALA A 71 -9.13 -9.71 -0.17
C ALA A 71 -7.73 -10.14 0.30
N THR A 72 -6.72 -9.26 0.18
CA THR A 72 -5.39 -9.52 0.75
C THR A 72 -5.43 -9.61 2.27
N MET A 73 -6.11 -8.68 2.95
CA MET A 73 -6.25 -8.70 4.42
C MET A 73 -6.96 -9.97 4.90
N GLU A 74 -8.01 -10.39 4.23
CA GLU A 74 -8.78 -11.58 4.57
C GLU A 74 -7.93 -12.86 4.47
N LEU A 75 -7.09 -12.97 3.44
CA LEU A 75 -6.13 -14.07 3.28
C LEU A 75 -5.03 -14.02 4.36
N VAL A 76 -4.41 -12.86 4.57
CA VAL A 76 -3.40 -12.66 5.64
C VAL A 76 -3.96 -13.10 7.01
N ARG A 77 -5.16 -12.66 7.36
CA ARG A 77 -5.80 -13.05 8.64
C ARG A 77 -6.11 -14.53 8.71
N GLY A 78 -6.48 -15.14 7.57
CA GLY A 78 -6.67 -16.60 7.48
C GLY A 78 -5.40 -17.37 7.84
N GLU A 79 -4.22 -16.97 7.30
CA GLU A 79 -2.93 -17.60 7.64
C GLU A 79 -2.56 -17.38 9.11
N LEU A 80 -2.91 -16.23 9.68
CA LEU A 80 -2.75 -15.96 11.11
C LEU A 80 -3.74 -16.72 12.00
N LYS A 81 -4.68 -17.51 11.43
CA LYS A 81 -5.74 -18.20 12.16
C LYS A 81 -6.63 -17.23 12.96
N LEU A 82 -6.95 -16.10 12.37
CA LEU A 82 -7.87 -15.08 12.89
C LEU A 82 -9.14 -15.03 12.04
N PRO A 83 -10.28 -14.54 12.58
CA PRO A 83 -11.48 -14.32 11.78
C PRO A 83 -11.18 -13.41 10.58
N PRO A 84 -11.42 -13.84 9.32
CA PRO A 84 -10.95 -13.12 8.14
C PRO A 84 -11.47 -11.68 8.02
N THR A 85 -12.72 -11.43 8.45
CA THR A 85 -13.42 -10.15 8.24
C THR A 85 -13.41 -9.21 9.43
N ASP A 86 -12.73 -9.57 10.53
CA ASP A 86 -12.67 -8.75 11.74
C ASP A 86 -11.50 -7.74 11.68
N TYR A 87 -11.62 -6.72 10.84
CA TYR A 87 -10.65 -5.63 10.68
C TYR A 87 -11.36 -4.33 10.29
N ALA A 88 -10.69 -3.20 10.53
CA ALA A 88 -11.21 -1.89 10.17
C ALA A 88 -10.90 -1.54 8.71
N LEU A 89 -11.73 -0.69 8.11
CA LEU A 89 -11.47 -0.05 6.84
C LEU A 89 -11.13 1.43 7.06
N ASP A 90 -10.17 1.96 6.29
CA ASP A 90 -9.81 3.38 6.37
C ASP A 90 -9.61 3.96 4.96
N ASP A 91 -10.42 4.95 4.61
CA ASP A 91 -10.39 5.61 3.30
C ASP A 91 -9.06 6.33 3.03
N ARG A 92 -8.34 6.75 4.07
CA ARG A 92 -7.03 7.38 3.94
C ARG A 92 -5.95 6.43 3.39
N LEU A 93 -6.23 5.12 3.41
CA LEU A 93 -5.37 4.07 2.86
C LEU A 93 -5.67 3.71 1.40
N ARG A 94 -6.65 4.34 0.73
CA ARG A 94 -6.89 4.13 -0.72
C ARG A 94 -5.66 4.44 -1.55
N GLU A 95 -5.51 3.75 -2.69
CA GLU A 95 -4.44 4.05 -3.65
C GLU A 95 -4.55 5.49 -4.16
N ILE A 96 -3.44 6.03 -4.65
CA ILE A 96 -3.43 7.31 -5.37
C ILE A 96 -4.42 7.26 -6.54
N ALA A 97 -5.31 8.23 -6.61
CA ALA A 97 -6.23 8.35 -7.74
C ALA A 97 -5.48 8.81 -8.99
N TYR A 98 -5.58 8.05 -10.08
CA TYR A 98 -5.02 8.43 -11.37
C TYR A 98 -6.03 9.15 -12.28
N GLY A 99 -7.29 9.29 -11.83
CA GLY A 99 -8.32 10.02 -12.55
C GLY A 99 -8.51 9.50 -13.98
N GLN A 100 -8.38 10.38 -14.98
CA GLN A 100 -8.57 10.00 -16.38
C GLN A 100 -7.49 9.04 -16.93
N TRP A 101 -6.40 8.82 -16.20
CA TRP A 101 -5.35 7.87 -16.59
C TRP A 101 -5.62 6.44 -16.10
N GLU A 102 -6.63 6.23 -15.27
CA GLU A 102 -6.99 4.89 -14.80
C GLU A 102 -7.35 3.96 -15.96
N GLY A 103 -6.90 2.71 -15.89
CA GLY A 103 -7.02 1.72 -16.94
C GLY A 103 -5.99 1.82 -18.09
N SER A 104 -5.24 2.92 -18.18
CA SER A 104 -4.19 3.09 -19.19
C SER A 104 -2.84 2.58 -18.66
N THR A 105 -1.99 2.12 -19.58
CA THR A 105 -0.56 1.93 -19.32
C THR A 105 0.19 3.28 -19.40
N LEU A 106 1.42 3.33 -18.88
CA LEU A 106 2.24 4.55 -19.01
C LEU A 106 2.50 4.96 -20.47
N PRO A 107 2.83 4.03 -21.42
CA PRO A 107 2.95 4.40 -22.84
C PRO A 107 1.65 4.95 -23.44
N GLU A 108 0.49 4.33 -23.13
CA GLU A 108 -0.82 4.84 -23.60
C GLU A 108 -1.09 6.26 -23.05
N THR A 109 -0.74 6.50 -21.81
CA THR A 109 -0.87 7.81 -21.17
C THR A 109 0.04 8.87 -21.82
N GLN A 110 1.30 8.50 -22.11
CA GLN A 110 2.25 9.38 -22.80
C GLN A 110 1.77 9.77 -24.20
N LEU A 111 1.15 8.84 -24.93
CA LEU A 111 0.59 9.14 -26.26
C LEU A 111 -0.62 10.07 -26.20
N ARG A 112 -1.46 9.92 -25.17
CA ARG A 112 -2.67 10.71 -25.00
C ARG A 112 -2.40 12.13 -24.48
N ASP A 113 -1.54 12.25 -23.48
CA ASP A 113 -1.26 13.50 -22.73
C ASP A 113 0.24 13.78 -22.63
N PRO A 114 1.00 13.95 -23.75
CA PRO A 114 2.45 13.94 -23.74
C PRO A 114 3.08 15.05 -22.87
N GLU A 115 2.52 16.25 -22.88
CA GLU A 115 3.04 17.38 -22.09
C GLU A 115 2.81 17.16 -20.59
N LEU A 116 1.61 16.76 -20.18
CA LEU A 116 1.32 16.49 -18.78
C LEU A 116 2.09 15.27 -18.28
N PHE A 117 2.22 14.23 -19.11
CA PHE A 117 3.04 13.05 -18.80
C PHE A 117 4.49 13.46 -18.52
N ALA A 118 5.11 14.25 -19.41
CA ALA A 118 6.49 14.73 -19.25
C ALA A 118 6.66 15.56 -17.97
N ARG A 119 5.74 16.49 -17.69
CA ARG A 119 5.74 17.27 -16.44
C ARG A 119 5.64 16.39 -15.21
N ARG A 120 4.72 15.39 -15.22
CA ARG A 120 4.56 14.48 -14.09
C ARG A 120 5.76 13.57 -13.93
N GLN A 121 6.46 13.16 -14.99
CA GLN A 121 7.70 12.39 -14.87
C GLN A 121 8.81 13.21 -14.21
N ALA A 122 8.89 14.50 -14.49
CA ALA A 122 9.86 15.40 -13.87
C ALA A 122 9.50 15.75 -12.41
N GLU A 123 8.22 15.90 -12.09
CA GLU A 123 7.70 16.35 -10.80
C GLU A 123 6.58 15.45 -10.28
N LYS A 124 6.86 14.15 -10.17
CA LYS A 124 5.87 13.10 -9.84
C LYS A 124 5.15 13.35 -8.50
N TRP A 125 5.82 14.05 -7.59
CA TRP A 125 5.27 14.30 -6.25
C TRP A 125 4.19 15.37 -6.24
N THR A 126 4.35 16.42 -7.02
CA THR A 126 3.48 17.62 -7.02
C THR A 126 2.45 17.63 -8.15
N VAL A 127 2.79 17.06 -9.31
CA VAL A 127 1.90 17.05 -10.47
C VAL A 127 0.92 15.88 -10.41
N SER A 128 -0.39 16.18 -10.43
CA SER A 128 -1.46 15.18 -10.47
C SER A 128 -1.89 14.86 -11.91
N PRO A 129 -2.37 13.62 -12.16
CA PRO A 129 -3.13 13.31 -13.39
C PRO A 129 -4.43 14.12 -13.44
N PRO A 130 -5.07 14.25 -14.62
CA PRO A 130 -6.35 14.97 -14.74
C PRO A 130 -7.44 14.29 -13.89
N GLY A 131 -8.01 15.03 -12.94
CA GLY A 131 -9.03 14.50 -12.01
C GLY A 131 -8.48 13.48 -11.00
N GLY A 132 -7.15 13.37 -10.86
CA GLY A 132 -6.50 12.48 -9.90
C GLY A 132 -5.83 13.22 -8.74
N GLU A 133 -5.02 12.49 -7.96
CA GLU A 133 -4.25 13.02 -6.82
C GLU A 133 -2.77 13.22 -7.18
N SER A 134 -2.15 14.22 -6.55
CA SER A 134 -0.69 14.30 -6.41
C SER A 134 -0.22 13.45 -5.22
N TYR A 135 1.07 13.09 -5.19
CA TYR A 135 1.63 12.42 -4.01
C TYR A 135 1.62 13.29 -2.76
N VAL A 136 1.64 14.64 -2.90
CA VAL A 136 1.46 15.57 -1.76
C VAL A 136 0.11 15.32 -1.07
N GLN A 137 -0.97 15.16 -1.83
CA GLN A 137 -2.30 14.87 -1.27
C GLN A 137 -2.36 13.48 -0.62
N VAL A 138 -1.79 12.47 -1.27
CA VAL A 138 -1.68 11.11 -0.69
C VAL A 138 -0.88 11.13 0.61
N GLN A 139 0.26 11.84 0.63
CA GLN A 139 1.10 11.98 1.82
C GLN A 139 0.34 12.63 2.97
N ALA A 140 -0.42 13.67 2.72
CA ALA A 140 -1.21 14.36 3.76
C ALA A 140 -2.22 13.39 4.42
N ARG A 141 -3.01 12.64 3.62
CA ARG A 141 -4.00 11.70 4.18
C ARG A 141 -3.38 10.49 4.86
N VAL A 142 -2.24 10.00 4.36
CA VAL A 142 -1.51 8.88 4.98
C VAL A 142 -0.84 9.33 6.28
N GLN A 143 -0.35 10.55 6.34
CA GLN A 143 0.20 11.14 7.56
C GLN A 143 -0.88 11.30 8.64
N ASP A 144 -2.08 11.75 8.26
CA ASP A 144 -3.23 11.82 9.17
C ASP A 144 -3.63 10.43 9.68
N TRP A 145 -3.62 9.42 8.81
CA TRP A 145 -3.86 8.05 9.22
C TRP A 145 -2.80 7.60 10.24
N TYR A 146 -1.52 7.75 9.92
CA TYR A 146 -0.42 7.35 10.81
C TYR A 146 -0.49 8.06 12.15
N ALA A 147 -0.79 9.35 12.17
CA ALA A 147 -0.95 10.13 13.40
C ALA A 147 -2.13 9.65 14.27
N SER A 148 -3.09 8.91 13.71
CA SER A 148 -4.23 8.34 14.44
C SER A 148 -3.94 6.95 15.02
N VAL A 149 -2.85 6.28 14.62
CA VAL A 149 -2.48 4.93 15.09
C VAL A 149 -2.03 4.98 16.55
N ARG A 150 -2.55 4.07 17.38
CA ARG A 150 -2.26 4.04 18.82
C ARG A 150 -1.62 2.75 19.30
N THR A 151 -1.73 1.67 18.52
CA THR A 151 -1.22 0.33 18.83
C THR A 151 -0.49 -0.24 17.62
N ASP A 152 0.34 -1.24 17.83
CA ASP A 152 0.97 -1.97 16.74
C ASP A 152 -0.09 -2.45 15.75
N THR A 153 0.11 -2.19 14.46
CA THR A 153 -0.94 -2.31 13.45
C THR A 153 -0.45 -3.08 12.23
N VAL A 154 -1.25 -4.02 11.76
CA VAL A 154 -1.12 -4.62 10.43
C VAL A 154 -1.98 -3.82 9.46
N ALA A 155 -1.36 -3.22 8.44
CA ALA A 155 -2.03 -2.38 7.45
C ALA A 155 -1.88 -3.00 6.05
N VAL A 156 -2.99 -3.24 5.37
CA VAL A 156 -3.00 -3.68 3.97
C VAL A 156 -3.49 -2.54 3.07
N ALA A 157 -2.62 -2.08 2.18
CA ALA A 157 -2.94 -0.99 1.28
C ALA A 157 -2.20 -1.11 -0.07
N HIS A 158 -1.57 -0.03 -0.58
CA HIS A 158 -1.12 0.04 -1.96
C HIS A 158 0.31 0.57 -2.09
N GLY A 159 0.85 0.50 -3.32
CA GLY A 159 2.21 0.97 -3.59
C GLY A 159 2.37 2.48 -3.42
N GLY A 160 1.42 3.27 -3.90
CA GLY A 160 1.45 4.74 -3.77
C GLY A 160 1.36 5.20 -2.33
N THR A 161 0.46 4.61 -1.53
CA THR A 161 0.34 4.93 -0.11
C THR A 161 1.56 4.48 0.71
N CYS A 162 2.23 3.38 0.35
CA CYS A 162 3.48 2.96 0.99
C CYS A 162 4.60 3.99 0.77
N ARG A 163 4.80 4.45 -0.48
CA ARG A 163 5.76 5.50 -0.82
C ARG A 163 5.49 6.79 -0.04
N ALA A 164 4.21 7.18 0.02
CA ALA A 164 3.79 8.36 0.77
C ALA A 164 4.07 8.22 2.28
N LEU A 165 3.86 7.04 2.86
CA LEU A 165 4.19 6.74 4.25
C LEU A 165 5.69 6.83 4.51
N MET A 166 6.53 6.28 3.63
CA MET A 166 7.99 6.37 3.74
C MET A 166 8.48 7.82 3.78
N VAL A 167 7.91 8.68 2.93
CA VAL A 167 8.25 10.11 2.93
C VAL A 167 7.70 10.82 4.16
N ALA A 168 6.48 10.53 4.59
CA ALA A 168 5.88 11.10 5.79
C ALA A 168 6.67 10.78 7.06
N LEU A 169 7.34 9.62 7.10
CA LEU A 169 8.21 9.17 8.20
C LEU A 169 9.68 9.62 8.06
N GLY A 170 10.03 10.33 6.98
CA GLY A 170 11.41 10.77 6.74
C GLY A 170 12.39 9.64 6.38
N ILE A 171 11.87 8.47 6.00
CA ILE A 171 12.69 7.31 5.57
C ILE A 171 13.19 7.52 4.14
N GLU A 172 12.36 8.10 3.29
CA GLU A 172 12.65 8.40 1.90
C GLU A 172 12.38 9.88 1.60
N THR A 173 13.02 10.40 0.55
CA THR A 173 12.69 11.70 -0.02
C THR A 173 11.59 11.56 -1.09
N PRO A 174 10.86 12.62 -1.44
CA PRO A 174 9.93 12.61 -2.57
C PRO A 174 10.56 12.08 -3.87
N LEU A 175 11.81 12.41 -4.11
CA LEU A 175 12.52 12.00 -5.33
C LEU A 175 12.86 10.50 -5.31
N SER A 176 13.42 9.98 -4.22
CA SER A 176 13.78 8.56 -4.11
C SER A 176 12.55 7.66 -4.04
N ALA A 177 11.49 8.08 -3.32
CA ALA A 177 10.26 7.30 -3.18
C ALA A 177 9.48 7.19 -4.50
N ALA A 178 9.54 8.19 -5.38
CA ALA A 178 8.70 8.27 -6.56
C ALA A 178 8.79 7.03 -7.48
N ASP A 179 9.98 6.44 -7.58
CA ASP A 179 10.26 5.29 -8.45
C ASP A 179 10.55 4.00 -7.68
N LEU A 180 10.44 4.04 -6.34
CA LEU A 180 10.69 2.86 -5.51
C LEU A 180 9.65 1.76 -5.79
N THR A 181 10.12 0.56 -6.08
CA THR A 181 9.24 -0.60 -6.23
C THR A 181 8.80 -1.10 -4.87
N ILE A 182 7.49 -1.13 -4.63
CA ILE A 182 6.89 -1.78 -3.45
C ILE A 182 6.43 -3.17 -3.89
N GLU A 183 7.11 -4.19 -3.40
CA GLU A 183 6.84 -5.59 -3.77
C GLU A 183 5.51 -6.09 -3.19
N GLN A 184 4.84 -6.94 -3.94
CA GLN A 184 3.67 -7.71 -3.49
C GLN A 184 4.14 -9.01 -2.83
N GLY A 185 3.40 -9.53 -1.85
CA GLY A 185 3.82 -10.71 -1.09
C GLY A 185 4.91 -10.46 -0.05
N ALA A 186 5.34 -9.21 0.14
CA ALA A 186 6.31 -8.80 1.14
C ALA A 186 5.66 -8.04 2.31
N VAL A 187 6.30 -8.09 3.47
CA VAL A 187 5.92 -7.33 4.67
C VAL A 187 6.96 -6.24 4.93
N TYR A 188 6.54 -5.01 4.99
CA TYR A 188 7.34 -3.84 5.32
C TYR A 188 7.09 -3.44 6.79
N VAL A 189 8.10 -3.53 7.64
CA VAL A 189 7.98 -3.23 9.07
C VAL A 189 8.57 -1.86 9.34
N PHE A 190 7.72 -0.91 9.68
CA PHE A 190 8.11 0.44 10.12
C PHE A 190 8.19 0.47 11.64
N ARG A 191 9.39 0.76 12.16
CA ARG A 191 9.67 0.81 13.60
C ARG A 191 10.74 1.84 13.89
N ASP A 192 10.52 2.68 14.89
CA ASP A 192 11.51 3.65 15.42
C ASP A 192 12.18 4.51 14.33
N GLY A 193 11.40 4.96 13.33
CA GLY A 193 11.89 5.74 12.20
C GLY A 193 12.69 4.95 11.16
N GLY A 194 12.76 3.63 11.28
CA GLY A 194 13.40 2.73 10.33
C GLY A 194 12.41 1.86 9.55
N LEU A 195 12.92 1.22 8.50
CA LEU A 195 12.17 0.29 7.65
C LEU A 195 12.95 -1.01 7.49
N GLN A 196 12.25 -2.13 7.63
CA GLN A 196 12.75 -3.46 7.37
C GLN A 196 11.78 -4.21 6.44
N LYS A 197 12.27 -4.83 5.36
CA LYS A 197 11.46 -5.64 4.44
C LYS A 197 11.73 -7.12 4.67
N TYR A 198 10.66 -7.91 4.63
CA TYR A 198 10.66 -9.37 4.69
C TYR A 198 9.91 -9.93 3.48
N SER A 199 10.52 -10.89 2.77
CA SER A 199 9.96 -11.53 1.57
C SER A 199 10.43 -12.96 1.45
#